data_eb97c48d8aaa3ad720166e5b6db56252
#
_entry.id   eb97c48d8aaa3ad720166e5b6db56252
#
_cell.length_a   1.000
_cell.length_b   1.000
_cell.length_c   1.000
_cell.angle_alpha   90.00
_cell.angle_beta   90.00
_cell.angle_gamma   90.00
#
_symmetry.space_group_name_H-M   'P 1'
#
loop_
_entity.id
_entity.type
_entity.pdbx_description
1 polymer ?
#
loop_
_entity_poly.entity_id
_entity_poly.type
_entity_poly.pdbx_seq_one_letter_code
_entity_poly.pdbx_strand_id
1 'polypeptide(L)'
;MPKRRRRKKSKENWTITDWEKWLWKKFSEFIRLRDCLKTTGTIWKGVCRTCGRTYRYEQLNAGHFIPGRTRAILFDERCVHIQCKRCNVIIKEVWPPYYKFMQQEFGQDVIEELVDLWGVDMKLEPEWFEKSYEYYSWAVDYMRRNQQLVGEEIEAEKMY
;
A
#
# COMPACT_ATOMS: atom_id res chain seq x y z
N MET A 1 21.73 24.80 -20.05
CA MET A 1 22.14 25.06 -18.65
C MET A 1 21.88 23.82 -17.80
N PRO A 2 22.85 23.28 -17.04
CA PRO A 2 22.64 22.11 -16.21
C PRO A 2 21.67 22.45 -15.06
N LYS A 3 20.62 21.65 -14.89
CA LYS A 3 19.67 21.78 -13.77
C LYS A 3 20.44 21.58 -12.45
N ARG A 4 20.52 22.62 -11.63
CA ARG A 4 21.14 22.61 -10.32
C ARG A 4 20.50 21.48 -9.46
N ARG A 5 21.24 20.43 -9.11
CA ARG A 5 20.78 19.36 -8.21
C ARG A 5 20.35 20.00 -6.88
N ARG A 6 19.05 19.96 -6.56
CA ARG A 6 18.55 20.37 -5.23
C ARG A 6 19.25 19.51 -4.16
N ARG A 7 19.93 20.16 -3.24
CA ARG A 7 20.48 19.49 -2.04
C ARG A 7 19.33 18.78 -1.32
N LYS A 8 19.53 17.50 -0.96
CA LYS A 8 18.57 16.78 -0.10
C LYS A 8 18.53 17.49 1.26
N LYS A 9 17.32 17.81 1.74
CA LYS A 9 17.10 18.32 3.10
C LYS A 9 17.52 17.24 4.11
N SER A 10 18.16 17.64 5.24
CA SER A 10 18.32 16.75 6.39
C SER A 10 16.97 16.45 7.04
N LYS A 11 16.82 15.31 7.73
CA LYS A 11 15.56 14.91 8.37
C LYS A 11 15.08 15.91 9.42
N GLU A 12 15.99 16.62 10.10
CA GLU A 12 15.71 17.68 11.07
C GLU A 12 14.89 18.84 10.49
N ASN A 13 14.99 19.05 9.16
CA ASN A 13 14.29 20.11 8.45
C ASN A 13 13.14 19.59 7.58
N TRP A 14 12.67 18.36 7.83
CA TRP A 14 11.56 17.78 7.10
C TRP A 14 10.23 18.32 7.60
N THR A 15 9.37 18.67 6.66
CA THR A 15 7.94 18.88 6.92
C THR A 15 7.23 17.54 7.07
N ILE A 16 6.02 17.53 7.62
CA ILE A 16 5.18 16.32 7.69
C ILE A 16 5.00 15.68 6.30
N THR A 17 4.86 16.48 5.26
CA THR A 17 4.75 15.99 3.87
C THR A 17 6.05 15.33 3.37
N ASP A 18 7.22 15.77 3.85
CA ASP A 18 8.49 15.11 3.52
C ASP A 18 8.55 13.72 4.18
N TRP A 19 8.10 13.61 5.44
CA TRP A 19 7.98 12.35 6.17
C TRP A 19 6.98 11.40 5.50
N GLU A 20 5.79 11.87 5.14
CA GLU A 20 4.77 11.09 4.43
C GLU A 20 5.31 10.53 3.11
N LYS A 21 5.97 11.35 2.29
CA LYS A 21 6.59 10.91 1.03
C LYS A 21 7.69 9.89 1.21
N TRP A 22 8.47 10.03 2.28
CA TRP A 22 9.56 9.12 2.58
C TRP A 22 9.03 7.75 2.98
N LEU A 23 8.09 7.71 3.93
CA LEU A 23 7.46 6.47 4.37
C LEU A 23 6.65 5.80 3.25
N TRP A 24 5.91 6.60 2.46
CA TRP A 24 5.10 6.08 1.35
C TRP A 24 5.88 5.22 0.36
N LYS A 25 7.14 5.53 0.09
CA LYS A 25 7.98 4.73 -0.80
C LYS A 25 8.13 3.30 -0.29
N LYS A 26 8.38 3.17 1.01
CA LYS A 26 8.59 1.85 1.64
C LYS A 26 7.26 1.13 1.86
N PHE A 27 6.26 1.83 2.36
CA PHE A 27 4.91 1.31 2.53
C PHE A 27 4.29 0.81 1.21
N SER A 28 4.39 1.58 0.13
CA SER A 28 3.87 1.15 -1.18
C SER A 28 4.63 -0.05 -1.77
N GLU A 29 5.90 -0.19 -1.46
CA GLU A 29 6.69 -1.37 -1.80
C GLU A 29 6.20 -2.60 -1.03
N PHE A 30 6.00 -2.47 0.28
CA PHE A 30 5.43 -3.49 1.14
C PHE A 30 4.05 -3.95 0.64
N ILE A 31 3.10 -3.04 0.41
CA ILE A 31 1.76 -3.36 -0.10
C ILE A 31 1.83 -4.15 -1.41
N ARG A 32 2.69 -3.74 -2.35
CA ARG A 32 2.82 -4.45 -3.63
C ARG A 32 3.37 -5.85 -3.47
N LEU A 33 4.38 -6.06 -2.63
CA LEU A 33 4.93 -7.39 -2.35
C LEU A 33 3.90 -8.27 -1.62
N ARG A 34 3.28 -7.74 -0.56
CA ARG A 34 2.22 -8.42 0.21
C ARG A 34 1.11 -8.95 -0.70
N ASP A 35 0.56 -8.07 -1.52
CA ASP A 35 -0.56 -8.44 -2.37
C ASP A 35 -0.14 -9.32 -3.57
N CYS A 36 1.08 -9.20 -4.08
CA CYS A 36 1.63 -10.13 -5.06
C CYS A 36 1.70 -11.55 -4.46
N LEU A 37 2.28 -11.71 -3.26
CA LEU A 37 2.33 -12.98 -2.56
C LEU A 37 0.92 -13.53 -2.29
N LYS A 38 0.01 -12.71 -1.74
CA LYS A 38 -1.39 -13.11 -1.48
C LYS A 38 -2.14 -13.57 -2.72
N THR A 39 -1.84 -13.03 -3.90
CA THR A 39 -2.62 -13.32 -5.11
C THR A 39 -2.02 -14.36 -6.01
N THR A 40 -0.71 -14.53 -6.00
CA THR A 40 0.00 -15.43 -6.95
C THR A 40 1.06 -16.29 -6.30
N GLY A 41 1.30 -16.18 -4.99
CA GLY A 41 2.37 -16.87 -4.28
C GLY A 41 3.79 -16.41 -4.66
N THR A 42 3.93 -15.31 -5.44
CA THR A 42 5.24 -14.82 -5.86
C THR A 42 5.36 -13.30 -5.70
N ILE A 43 6.59 -12.79 -5.60
CA ILE A 43 6.83 -11.34 -5.55
C ILE A 43 6.91 -10.68 -6.93
N TRP A 44 6.88 -11.45 -8.04
CA TRP A 44 7.16 -10.98 -9.40
C TRP A 44 5.91 -10.55 -10.17
N LYS A 45 4.75 -11.02 -9.76
CA LYS A 45 3.45 -10.72 -10.38
C LYS A 45 2.35 -10.72 -9.33
N GLY A 46 1.25 -10.04 -9.63
CA GLY A 46 0.09 -9.99 -8.75
C GLY A 46 -1.20 -9.71 -9.53
N VAL A 47 -2.34 -9.98 -8.91
CA VAL A 47 -3.66 -9.75 -9.49
C VAL A 47 -4.18 -8.39 -9.06
N CYS A 48 -4.49 -7.51 -10.02
CA CYS A 48 -5.10 -6.20 -9.75
C CYS A 48 -6.44 -6.39 -9.00
N ARG A 49 -6.57 -5.81 -7.82
CA ARG A 49 -7.76 -5.97 -6.97
C ARG A 49 -9.03 -5.34 -7.55
N THR A 50 -8.89 -4.53 -8.60
CA THR A 50 -10.02 -3.90 -9.29
C THR A 50 -10.47 -4.70 -10.52
N CYS A 51 -9.58 -4.97 -11.48
CA CYS A 51 -9.96 -5.61 -12.74
C CYS A 51 -9.72 -7.13 -12.80
N GLY A 52 -9.12 -7.72 -11.75
CA GLY A 52 -8.87 -9.16 -11.67
C GLY A 52 -7.80 -9.71 -12.64
N ARG A 53 -7.09 -8.84 -13.38
CA ARG A 53 -6.05 -9.27 -14.32
C ARG A 53 -4.69 -9.34 -13.64
N THR A 54 -3.86 -10.30 -14.05
CA THR A 54 -2.49 -10.47 -13.57
C THR A 54 -1.54 -9.52 -14.29
N TYR A 55 -0.64 -8.90 -13.52
CA TYR A 55 0.38 -7.97 -14.01
C TYR A 55 1.73 -8.28 -13.35
N ARG A 56 2.83 -7.87 -13.99
CA ARG A 56 4.15 -7.88 -13.37
C ARG A 56 4.21 -6.85 -12.24
N TYR A 57 5.05 -7.10 -11.24
CA TYR A 57 5.22 -6.23 -10.08
C TYR A 57 5.43 -4.75 -10.45
N GLU A 58 6.24 -4.47 -11.49
CA GLU A 58 6.55 -3.10 -11.92
C GLU A 58 5.36 -2.37 -12.55
N GLN A 59 4.34 -3.10 -12.97
CA GLN A 59 3.11 -2.56 -13.58
C GLN A 59 2.02 -2.31 -12.54
N LEU A 60 2.27 -2.69 -11.27
CA LEU A 60 1.33 -2.55 -10.17
C LEU A 60 1.67 -1.33 -9.33
N ASN A 61 0.64 -0.63 -8.90
CA ASN A 61 0.69 0.48 -7.96
C ASN A 61 -0.01 0.09 -6.65
N ALA A 62 0.40 0.68 -5.55
CA ALA A 62 -0.38 0.69 -4.31
C ALA A 62 -1.46 1.78 -4.44
N GLY A 63 -2.72 1.36 -4.52
CA GLY A 63 -3.87 2.24 -4.71
C GLY A 63 -4.77 2.24 -3.48
N HIS A 64 -5.19 3.42 -3.03
CA HIS A 64 -6.14 3.56 -1.94
C HIS A 64 -7.56 3.21 -2.39
N PHE A 65 -8.28 2.51 -1.52
CA PHE A 65 -9.71 2.27 -1.69
C PHE A 65 -10.51 3.56 -1.52
N ILE A 66 -10.24 4.31 -0.45
CA ILE A 66 -10.85 5.61 -0.21
C ILE A 66 -9.94 6.72 -0.74
N PRO A 67 -10.42 7.59 -1.64
CA PRO A 67 -9.64 8.72 -2.15
C PRO A 67 -9.44 9.78 -1.06
N GLY A 68 -8.42 10.63 -1.22
CA GLY A 68 -8.25 11.81 -0.36
C GLY A 68 -7.07 11.75 0.60
N ARG A 69 -6.39 10.63 0.75
CA ARG A 69 -5.11 10.51 1.48
C ARG A 69 -5.05 11.25 2.82
N THR A 70 -6.12 11.20 3.63
CA THR A 70 -6.05 11.72 4.99
C THR A 70 -5.11 10.86 5.83
N ARG A 71 -4.45 11.44 6.83
CA ARG A 71 -3.40 10.74 7.60
C ARG A 71 -3.90 9.48 8.30
N ALA A 72 -5.17 9.49 8.73
CA ALA A 72 -5.79 8.35 9.38
C ALA A 72 -5.83 7.09 8.50
N ILE A 73 -5.95 7.25 7.17
CA ILE A 73 -6.06 6.13 6.22
C ILE A 73 -4.87 6.03 5.25
N LEU A 74 -3.95 7.02 5.25
CA LEU A 74 -2.84 7.08 4.30
C LEU A 74 -1.95 5.83 4.36
N PHE A 75 -1.74 5.31 5.57
CA PHE A 75 -0.90 4.14 5.85
C PHE A 75 -1.70 2.98 6.45
N ASP A 76 -3.02 2.98 6.31
CA ASP A 76 -3.85 1.85 6.72
C ASP A 76 -3.74 0.74 5.68
N GLU A 77 -3.20 -0.41 6.10
CA GLU A 77 -2.96 -1.56 5.24
C GLU A 77 -4.26 -2.15 4.67
N ARG A 78 -5.39 -1.96 5.36
CA ARG A 78 -6.72 -2.40 4.92
C ARG A 78 -7.26 -1.51 3.80
N CYS A 79 -6.80 -0.25 3.74
CA CYS A 79 -7.26 0.73 2.75
C CYS A 79 -6.45 0.70 1.44
N VAL A 80 -5.28 0.04 1.42
CA VAL A 80 -4.34 0.15 0.30
C VAL A 80 -4.03 -1.22 -0.29
N HIS A 81 -4.29 -1.39 -1.60
CA HIS A 81 -4.08 -2.66 -2.30
C HIS A 81 -3.49 -2.45 -3.70
N ILE A 82 -3.01 -3.55 -4.31
CA ILE A 82 -2.46 -3.49 -5.67
C ILE A 82 -3.54 -3.23 -6.72
N GLN A 83 -3.24 -2.25 -7.56
CA GLN A 83 -3.99 -1.94 -8.76
C GLN A 83 -3.05 -1.78 -9.95
N CYS A 84 -3.49 -2.18 -11.15
CA CYS A 84 -2.75 -1.84 -12.35
C CYS A 84 -2.85 -0.32 -12.62
N LYS A 85 -1.90 0.22 -13.38
CA LYS A 85 -1.86 1.65 -13.71
C LYS A 85 -3.17 2.16 -14.29
N ARG A 86 -3.83 1.37 -15.15
CA ARG A 86 -5.12 1.74 -15.73
C ARG A 86 -6.19 1.96 -14.67
N CYS A 87 -6.36 1.00 -13.74
CA CYS A 87 -7.35 1.11 -12.68
C CYS A 87 -7.02 2.20 -11.66
N ASN A 88 -5.75 2.36 -11.29
CA ASN A 88 -5.35 3.31 -10.26
C ASN A 88 -5.29 4.78 -10.72
N VAL A 89 -4.95 5.02 -12.00
CA VAL A 89 -4.63 6.37 -12.49
C VAL A 89 -5.58 6.86 -13.57
N ILE A 90 -5.96 5.97 -14.51
CA ILE A 90 -6.66 6.38 -15.73
C ILE A 90 -8.18 6.31 -15.54
N ILE A 91 -8.68 5.20 -14.97
CA ILE A 91 -10.10 4.97 -14.76
C ILE A 91 -10.42 5.29 -13.31
N LYS A 92 -10.70 6.56 -13.02
CA LYS A 92 -11.06 7.01 -11.66
C LYS A 92 -12.40 6.45 -11.16
N GLU A 93 -13.22 5.88 -12.05
CA GLU A 93 -14.57 5.38 -11.79
C GLU A 93 -14.62 3.85 -11.54
N VAL A 94 -13.52 3.21 -11.16
CA VAL A 94 -13.48 1.76 -10.88
C VAL A 94 -13.93 1.39 -9.45
N TRP A 95 -14.66 2.31 -8.82
CA TRP A 95 -15.10 2.12 -7.43
C TRP A 95 -15.94 0.85 -7.22
N PRO A 96 -16.94 0.48 -8.06
CA PRO A 96 -17.74 -0.72 -7.81
C PRO A 96 -16.94 -2.04 -7.77
N PRO A 97 -16.02 -2.33 -8.71
CA PRO A 97 -15.18 -3.53 -8.61
C PRO A 97 -14.24 -3.53 -7.40
N TYR A 98 -13.67 -2.38 -7.03
CA TYR A 98 -12.81 -2.29 -5.86
C TYR A 98 -13.62 -2.45 -4.57
N TYR A 99 -14.81 -1.85 -4.50
CA TYR A 99 -15.72 -2.03 -3.37
C TYR A 99 -16.11 -3.50 -3.18
N LYS A 100 -16.45 -4.21 -4.25
CA LYS A 100 -16.77 -5.64 -4.21
C LYS A 100 -15.59 -6.46 -3.63
N PHE A 101 -14.38 -6.16 -4.05
CA PHE A 101 -13.18 -6.79 -3.47
C PHE A 101 -13.08 -6.49 -1.97
N MET A 102 -13.20 -5.23 -1.55
CA MET A 102 -13.12 -4.84 -0.15
C MET A 102 -14.20 -5.55 0.70
N GLN A 103 -15.42 -5.62 0.19
CA GLN A 103 -16.53 -6.29 0.87
C GLN A 103 -16.29 -7.80 1.03
N GLN A 104 -15.70 -8.44 0.04
CA GLN A 104 -15.38 -9.88 0.08
C GLN A 104 -14.19 -10.19 1.00
N GLU A 105 -13.18 -9.34 1.04
CA GLU A 105 -11.94 -9.56 1.79
C GLU A 105 -12.08 -9.14 3.28
N PHE A 106 -12.75 -8.02 3.54
CA PHE A 106 -12.79 -7.39 4.86
C PHE A 106 -14.18 -7.29 5.49
N GLY A 107 -15.24 -7.40 4.70
CA GLY A 107 -16.60 -7.19 5.15
C GLY A 107 -17.04 -5.72 5.21
N GLN A 108 -18.32 -5.51 5.49
CA GLN A 108 -18.93 -4.19 5.51
C GLN A 108 -18.45 -3.33 6.69
N ASP A 109 -18.26 -3.94 7.85
CA ASP A 109 -17.86 -3.24 9.08
C ASP A 109 -16.52 -2.52 8.90
N VAL A 110 -15.53 -3.20 8.29
CA VAL A 110 -14.22 -2.59 8.02
C VAL A 110 -14.32 -1.45 7.00
N ILE A 111 -15.21 -1.57 6.01
CA ILE A 111 -15.45 -0.48 5.05
C ILE A 111 -16.00 0.74 5.76
N GLU A 112 -16.96 0.56 6.68
CA GLU A 112 -17.56 1.64 7.47
C GLU A 112 -16.52 2.29 8.39
N GLU A 113 -15.70 1.51 9.08
CA GLU A 113 -14.57 2.04 9.87
C GLU A 113 -13.63 2.92 9.04
N LEU A 114 -13.26 2.47 7.84
CA LEU A 114 -12.39 3.22 6.94
C LEU A 114 -13.07 4.52 6.45
N VAL A 115 -14.38 4.49 6.21
CA VAL A 115 -15.17 5.68 5.84
C VAL A 115 -15.21 6.66 7.00
N ASP A 116 -15.41 6.20 8.24
CA ASP A 116 -15.42 7.04 9.45
C ASP A 116 -14.06 7.70 9.70
N LEU A 117 -12.98 7.00 9.37
CA LEU A 117 -11.62 7.55 9.43
C LEU A 117 -11.33 8.56 8.31
N TRP A 118 -12.14 8.57 7.25
CA TRP A 118 -11.95 9.50 6.15
C TRP A 118 -12.28 10.93 6.60
N GLY A 119 -11.31 11.81 6.48
CA GLY A 119 -11.44 13.20 6.93
C GLY A 119 -10.95 13.44 8.37
N VAL A 120 -10.63 12.39 9.12
CA VAL A 120 -10.00 12.54 10.43
C VAL A 120 -8.57 13.03 10.26
N ASP A 121 -8.25 14.20 10.80
CA ASP A 121 -6.88 14.71 10.84
C ASP A 121 -6.13 14.12 12.04
N MET A 122 -5.27 13.16 11.73
CA MET A 122 -4.40 12.52 12.73
C MET A 122 -3.04 13.22 12.76
N LYS A 123 -2.61 13.66 13.95
CA LYS A 123 -1.24 14.14 14.14
C LYS A 123 -0.28 12.95 14.25
N LEU A 124 0.68 12.91 13.36
CA LEU A 124 1.73 11.90 13.34
C LEU A 124 3.08 12.59 13.60
N GLU A 125 3.79 12.09 14.59
CA GLU A 125 5.09 12.63 14.97
C GLU A 125 6.24 11.96 14.15
N PRO A 126 7.39 12.62 13.96
CA PRO A 126 8.54 12.09 13.23
C PRO A 126 8.96 10.68 13.68
N GLU A 127 8.93 10.40 14.97
CA GLU A 127 9.28 9.11 15.55
C GLU A 127 8.34 7.97 15.07
N TRP A 128 7.05 8.26 14.89
CA TRP A 128 6.11 7.29 14.32
C TRP A 128 6.50 6.91 12.88
N PHE A 129 6.90 7.89 12.07
CA PHE A 129 7.34 7.62 10.69
C PHE A 129 8.62 6.79 10.65
N GLU A 130 9.55 7.02 11.57
CA GLU A 130 10.81 6.27 11.65
C GLU A 130 10.55 4.81 12.03
N LYS A 131 9.79 4.58 13.10
CA LYS A 131 9.40 3.22 13.54
C LYS A 131 8.62 2.46 12.45
N SER A 132 7.69 3.14 11.80
CA SER A 132 6.92 2.54 10.70
C SER A 132 7.82 2.19 9.51
N TYR A 133 8.77 3.06 9.17
CA TYR A 133 9.71 2.78 8.09
C TYR A 133 10.63 1.59 8.40
N GLU A 134 11.10 1.45 9.63
CA GLU A 134 11.90 0.31 10.08
C GLU A 134 11.09 -0.98 9.95
N TYR A 135 9.85 -0.97 10.44
CA TYR A 135 8.93 -2.12 10.30
C TYR A 135 8.71 -2.52 8.84
N TYR A 136 8.32 -1.58 7.96
CA TYR A 136 8.08 -1.91 6.55
C TYR A 136 9.37 -2.28 5.80
N SER A 137 10.51 -1.74 6.20
CA SER A 137 11.80 -2.14 5.62
C SER A 137 12.12 -3.59 5.98
N TRP A 138 11.97 -3.95 7.26
CA TRP A 138 12.13 -5.33 7.69
C TRP A 138 11.15 -6.27 6.98
N ALA A 139 9.89 -5.93 6.90
CA ALA A 139 8.86 -6.75 6.25
C ALA A 139 9.14 -6.96 4.75
N VAL A 140 9.56 -5.91 4.04
CA VAL A 140 9.98 -6.00 2.62
C VAL A 140 11.17 -6.94 2.47
N ASP A 141 12.19 -6.80 3.31
CA ASP A 141 13.39 -7.64 3.26
C ASP A 141 13.06 -9.10 3.61
N TYR A 142 12.18 -9.31 4.57
CA TYR A 142 11.69 -10.64 4.95
C TYR A 142 10.95 -11.31 3.78
N MET A 143 9.97 -10.65 3.17
CA MET A 143 9.23 -11.16 2.02
C MET A 143 10.13 -11.48 0.83
N ARG A 144 11.14 -10.66 0.57
CA ARG A 144 12.09 -10.89 -0.53
C ARG A 144 12.98 -12.10 -0.30
N ARG A 145 13.42 -12.33 0.94
CA ARG A 145 14.27 -13.50 1.29
C ARG A 145 13.50 -14.81 1.35
N ASN A 146 12.27 -14.75 1.85
CA ASN A 146 11.47 -15.94 2.16
C ASN A 146 10.23 -16.07 1.26
N GLN A 147 10.31 -15.60 0.03
CA GLN A 147 9.20 -15.51 -0.90
C GLN A 147 8.41 -16.83 -1.10
N GLN A 148 9.04 -17.99 -0.98
CA GLN A 148 8.38 -19.30 -1.08
C GLN A 148 7.63 -19.64 0.22
N LEU A 149 8.28 -19.47 1.37
CA LEU A 149 7.70 -19.77 2.69
C LEU A 149 6.48 -18.88 3.01
N VAL A 150 6.59 -17.57 2.70
CA VAL A 150 5.49 -16.63 2.94
C VAL A 150 4.28 -16.93 2.04
N GLY A 151 4.49 -17.45 0.84
CA GLY A 151 3.42 -17.92 -0.03
C GLY A 151 2.61 -19.06 0.59
N GLU A 152 3.29 -20.03 1.19
CA GLU A 152 2.69 -21.19 1.86
C GLU A 152 1.94 -20.80 3.14
N GLU A 153 2.50 -19.90 3.97
CA GLU A 153 1.85 -19.40 5.19
C GLU A 153 0.55 -18.63 4.88
N ILE A 154 0.55 -17.80 3.84
CA ILE A 154 -0.64 -17.04 3.40
C ILE A 154 -1.73 -17.97 2.85
N GLU A 155 -1.37 -19.08 2.21
CA GLU A 155 -2.34 -20.10 1.78
C GLU A 155 -2.89 -20.89 2.96
N ALA A 156 -2.07 -21.20 3.96
CA ALA A 156 -2.49 -21.89 5.18
C ALA A 156 -3.50 -21.06 5.99
N GLU A 157 -3.29 -19.74 6.14
CA GLU A 157 -4.24 -18.84 6.81
C GLU A 157 -5.59 -18.71 6.08
N LYS A 158 -5.66 -18.99 4.79
CA LYS A 158 -6.93 -19.01 4.02
C LYS A 158 -7.74 -20.28 4.20
N MET A 159 -7.16 -21.33 4.78
CA MET A 159 -7.82 -22.63 5.02
C MET A 159 -8.51 -22.71 6.39
N TYR A 160 -8.38 -21.71 7.24
CA TYR A 160 -9.05 -21.57 8.53
C TYR A 160 -9.94 -20.32 8.56
#